data_53a49178088c16453133d31c9ee9e6c5
#
_entry.id   53a49178088c16453133d31c9ee9e6c5
#
_cell.length_a   1.000
_cell.length_b   1.000
_cell.length_c   1.000
_cell.angle_alpha   90.00
_cell.angle_beta   90.00
_cell.angle_gamma   90.00
#
_symmetry.space_group_name_H-M   'P 1'
#
loop_
_entity.id
_entity.type
_entity.pdbx_description
1 polymer ?
#
loop_
_entity_poly.entity_id
_entity_poly.type
_entity_poly.pdbx_seq_one_letter_code
_entity_poly.pdbx_strand_id
1 'polypeptide(L)'
;MTGRTDRTSRRALLTGAAALAGSTAGCFDRLRVSVDRNPPEQVSLTIKVVPRDEDRAPIRIAQHLTENLERAGAAVDIEPTTEEQLLRDVLINFDYQLYIGRHPGHDDPDYLYTLLGSRFGEEPGWQNPFGYSSAAADDLLERQRTVDGDERVERFTDLQNATLVEAPISIVAYPDEPRAVRTDRFGGWTSPSLEYPLGYLSLEYEEIEDDNRDEGVLYIGLNDRRPTRNLNPFAVEFRDRGVITGLLYDPLGRRIGGSVEPWLAERWEWGGTEERPRATIRLREELSWHDDEPITAEDVAFTYEFIADTTMEPQEDPVVPSPRFRTQSTLVDSIDVVDDRELDVHFTAARESIAERAFTVPIVPRHVWEEQTEMTSFAGFDIDHVTEALVWENAEPVGSGPFRYADATADESLTFERNDEHFLQTADSLSGAVAGYAERPVYEGIHFDFVPSDASALDLLEGGQLDATAYGLAPEELPAASRASDLAVENEPTSSHYHIGFNTRNAPLSNPQFRYAIARLVDREHVYESVFERYATPAYSPIAASQYVSEEFQWDPEGVGEHELSFVGREDGEVGVVDAERARELFRDAGYRYSEDNELLVQQ
;
A
#
# COMPACT_ATOMS: atom_id res chain seq x y z
N MET A 1 19.63 -61.55 20.35
CA MET A 1 19.89 -61.00 21.69
C MET A 1 19.42 -59.58 21.63
N THR A 2 18.17 -59.31 21.83
CA THR A 2 17.42 -59.01 23.08
C THR A 2 18.02 -57.77 23.77
N GLY A 3 17.36 -56.69 23.90
CA GLY A 3 16.08 -56.32 24.29
C GLY A 3 15.94 -54.78 24.28
N ARG A 4 14.92 -54.33 23.98
CA ARG A 4 13.65 -54.03 24.71
C ARG A 4 13.57 -52.62 25.29
N THR A 5 12.80 -51.84 24.59
CA THR A 5 12.02 -50.67 24.90
C THR A 5 11.50 -50.61 26.35
N ASP A 6 11.45 -49.40 26.92
CA ASP A 6 10.41 -49.11 27.88
C ASP A 6 9.84 -47.69 27.73
N ARG A 7 8.57 -47.72 27.35
CA ARG A 7 7.64 -46.59 27.45
C ARG A 7 7.12 -46.57 28.90
N THR A 8 7.24 -45.47 29.60
CA THR A 8 6.45 -45.28 30.83
C THR A 8 5.53 -44.07 30.69
N SER A 9 4.29 -44.41 30.73
CA SER A 9 3.10 -43.58 30.59
C SER A 9 2.89 -42.62 31.77
N ARG A 10 2.30 -41.50 31.45
CA ARG A 10 1.59 -40.62 32.39
C ARG A 10 0.37 -41.35 32.96
N ARG A 11 0.40 -41.64 34.25
CA ARG A 11 -0.80 -41.83 35.13
C ARG A 11 -0.33 -42.38 36.48
N ALA A 12 -0.32 -41.52 37.49
CA ALA A 12 -0.62 -41.84 38.89
C ALA A 12 -0.17 -40.69 39.77
N LEU A 13 -1.14 -39.94 40.25
CA LEU A 13 -1.13 -39.35 41.58
C LEU A 13 -2.48 -38.66 41.80
N LEU A 14 -3.43 -39.52 42.10
CA LEU A 14 -4.63 -39.20 42.87
C LEU A 14 -4.73 -40.33 43.86
N THR A 15 -4.48 -40.05 45.14
CA THR A 15 -5.20 -40.61 46.30
C THR A 15 -4.38 -40.39 47.57
N GLY A 16 -4.98 -39.73 48.52
CA GLY A 16 -4.43 -39.56 49.85
C GLY A 16 -5.20 -38.51 50.64
N ALA A 17 -6.50 -38.73 50.83
CA ALA A 17 -7.31 -37.94 51.77
C ALA A 17 -7.34 -38.60 53.13
N ALA A 18 -7.52 -37.76 54.12
CA ALA A 18 -8.29 -37.94 55.37
C ALA A 18 -7.50 -37.95 56.67
N ALA A 19 -7.91 -36.99 57.44
CA ALA A 19 -8.22 -37.00 58.90
C ALA A 19 -7.09 -36.76 59.90
N LEU A 20 -7.19 -35.59 60.56
CA LEU A 20 -7.42 -35.57 62.01
C LEU A 20 -7.83 -34.15 62.45
N ALA A 21 -8.99 -34.10 63.06
CA ALA A 21 -9.54 -32.95 63.73
C ALA A 21 -8.89 -32.76 65.10
N GLY A 22 -8.72 -31.54 65.54
CA GLY A 22 -8.29 -31.21 66.90
C GLY A 22 -8.07 -29.74 67.12
N SER A 23 -9.15 -29.03 67.51
CA SER A 23 -9.22 -27.84 68.39
C SER A 23 -7.98 -26.96 68.56
N THR A 24 -8.05 -25.68 68.29
CA THR A 24 -8.25 -24.60 69.28
C THR A 24 -8.17 -23.23 68.58
N ALA A 25 -8.92 -22.31 69.13
CA ALA A 25 -9.09 -20.93 68.73
C ALA A 25 -7.79 -20.14 68.68
N GLY A 26 -7.74 -19.17 67.73
CA GLY A 26 -6.83 -18.04 67.77
C GLY A 26 -5.77 -18.07 66.70
N CYS A 27 -6.04 -17.39 65.61
CA CYS A 27 -5.12 -16.59 64.79
C CYS A 27 -5.72 -16.40 63.40
N PHE A 28 -6.78 -15.65 63.32
CA PHE A 28 -7.16 -14.94 62.09
C PHE A 28 -6.24 -13.73 61.98
N ASP A 29 -4.96 -13.98 61.72
CA ASP A 29 -4.10 -12.93 61.20
C ASP A 29 -2.92 -13.58 60.48
N ARG A 30 -2.71 -13.13 59.24
CA ARG A 30 -1.61 -13.53 58.32
C ARG A 30 -1.93 -14.64 57.32
N LEU A 31 -2.98 -14.46 56.54
CA LEU A 31 -2.93 -14.75 55.13
C LEU A 31 -2.97 -13.40 54.38
N ARG A 32 -1.96 -12.57 54.60
CA ARG A 32 -1.50 -11.65 53.58
C ARG A 32 -0.86 -12.55 52.50
N VAL A 33 -1.64 -12.94 51.51
CA VAL A 33 -1.14 -13.21 50.18
C VAL A 33 -0.42 -11.89 49.80
N SER A 34 0.88 -11.87 49.89
CA SER A 34 1.68 -10.86 49.21
C SER A 34 1.47 -11.17 47.73
N VAL A 35 0.46 -10.58 47.16
CA VAL A 35 0.45 -10.28 45.74
C VAL A 35 1.64 -9.36 45.61
N ASP A 36 2.72 -9.85 45.05
CA ASP A 36 3.78 -9.01 44.52
C ASP A 36 3.10 -8.12 43.48
N ARG A 37 2.58 -6.99 43.95
CA ARG A 37 2.22 -5.89 43.10
C ARG A 37 3.56 -5.27 42.72
N ASN A 38 4.11 -5.69 41.58
CA ASN A 38 5.04 -4.81 40.90
C ASN A 38 4.36 -3.45 40.82
N PRO A 39 5.04 -2.35 41.13
CA PRO A 39 4.47 -1.04 40.89
C PRO A 39 4.01 -1.01 39.43
N PRO A 40 2.87 -0.40 39.12
CA PRO A 40 2.43 -0.29 37.74
C PRO A 40 3.53 0.36 36.93
N GLU A 41 3.88 -0.26 35.80
CA GLU A 41 4.91 0.23 34.91
C GLU A 41 4.36 1.38 34.07
N GLN A 42 5.22 2.33 33.71
CA GLN A 42 4.90 3.40 32.78
C GLN A 42 4.63 2.78 31.39
N VAL A 43 3.64 3.30 30.68
CA VAL A 43 3.40 2.95 29.28
C VAL A 43 4.62 3.34 28.45
N SER A 44 5.21 2.36 27.78
CA SER A 44 6.31 2.54 26.85
C SER A 44 5.86 2.16 25.45
N LEU A 45 6.10 3.05 24.48
CA LEU A 45 5.72 2.87 23.08
C LEU A 45 6.96 2.98 22.20
N THR A 46 7.03 2.14 21.19
CA THR A 46 8.05 2.21 20.13
C THR A 46 7.42 2.62 18.82
N ILE A 47 7.99 3.60 18.14
CA ILE A 47 7.56 4.08 16.83
C ILE A 47 8.64 3.72 15.81
N LYS A 48 8.34 2.78 14.90
CA LYS A 48 9.22 2.46 13.78
C LYS A 48 9.03 3.46 12.64
N VAL A 49 10.13 3.91 12.05
CA VAL A 49 10.13 4.88 10.94
C VAL A 49 11.32 4.62 10.01
N VAL A 50 11.24 5.10 8.78
CA VAL A 50 12.42 5.15 7.90
C VAL A 50 13.38 6.26 8.34
N PRO A 51 14.69 6.11 8.08
CA PRO A 51 15.66 7.14 8.41
C PRO A 51 15.50 8.37 7.51
N ARG A 52 16.03 9.50 7.96
CA ARG A 52 15.84 10.81 7.34
C ARG A 52 16.37 10.91 5.90
N ASP A 53 17.36 10.11 5.57
CA ASP A 53 18.00 10.09 4.24
C ASP A 53 17.21 9.26 3.20
N GLU A 54 16.28 8.40 3.65
CA GLU A 54 15.34 7.70 2.78
C GLU A 54 14.04 8.51 2.60
N ASP A 55 13.40 8.91 3.72
CA ASP A 55 12.23 9.80 3.74
C ASP A 55 12.22 10.61 5.06
N ARG A 56 12.28 11.93 4.96
CA ARG A 56 12.33 12.79 6.14
C ARG A 56 10.98 13.05 6.79
N ALA A 57 9.86 12.83 6.11
CA ALA A 57 8.55 13.13 6.67
C ALA A 57 8.19 12.20 7.84
N PRO A 58 8.34 10.85 7.76
CA PRO A 58 8.00 9.95 8.87
C PRO A 58 8.73 10.27 10.17
N ILE A 59 10.04 10.52 10.12
CA ILE A 59 10.81 10.79 11.34
C ILE A 59 10.43 12.14 11.98
N ARG A 60 10.09 13.16 11.19
CA ARG A 60 9.62 14.47 11.72
C ARG A 60 8.23 14.35 12.34
N ILE A 61 7.34 13.58 11.71
CA ILE A 61 6.01 13.27 12.28
C ILE A 61 6.17 12.47 13.58
N ALA A 62 7.08 11.49 13.63
CA ALA A 62 7.38 10.72 14.83
C ALA A 62 7.92 11.59 15.96
N GLN A 63 8.83 12.51 15.68
CA GLN A 63 9.35 13.45 16.67
C GLN A 63 8.24 14.33 17.26
N HIS A 64 7.39 14.90 16.40
CA HIS A 64 6.23 15.67 16.82
C HIS A 64 5.28 14.86 17.73
N LEU A 65 4.93 13.63 17.31
CA LEU A 65 4.07 12.74 18.11
C LEU A 65 4.74 12.36 19.44
N THR A 66 6.03 12.05 19.43
CA THR A 66 6.82 11.68 20.63
C THR A 66 6.78 12.79 21.67
N GLU A 67 7.09 14.04 21.28
CA GLU A 67 7.03 15.19 22.19
C GLU A 67 5.67 15.35 22.85
N ASN A 68 4.58 15.13 22.11
CA ASN A 68 3.22 15.23 22.62
C ASN A 68 2.82 14.05 23.51
N LEU A 69 3.24 12.83 23.19
CA LEU A 69 3.05 11.63 24.02
C LEU A 69 3.81 11.72 25.35
N GLU A 70 5.05 12.19 25.33
CA GLU A 70 5.84 12.41 26.54
C GLU A 70 5.21 13.46 27.46
N ARG A 71 4.67 14.54 26.90
CA ARG A 71 3.88 15.53 27.66
C ARG A 71 2.61 14.94 28.25
N ALA A 72 2.02 13.97 27.57
CA ALA A 72 0.88 13.21 28.07
C ALA A 72 1.27 12.16 29.12
N GLY A 73 2.57 11.89 29.33
CA GLY A 73 3.11 10.99 30.37
C GLY A 73 3.50 9.60 29.91
N ALA A 74 3.50 9.30 28.61
CA ALA A 74 4.04 8.06 28.07
C ALA A 74 5.57 8.14 27.92
N ALA A 75 6.26 7.00 27.94
CA ALA A 75 7.64 6.88 27.48
C ALA A 75 7.59 6.47 25.99
N VAL A 76 8.42 7.09 25.15
CA VAL A 76 8.42 6.80 23.71
C VAL A 76 9.83 6.65 23.19
N ASP A 77 10.06 5.62 22.36
CA ASP A 77 11.30 5.40 21.65
C ASP A 77 11.05 5.42 20.15
N ILE A 78 11.89 6.14 19.41
CA ILE A 78 11.82 6.16 17.93
C ILE A 78 12.90 5.21 17.42
N GLU A 79 12.50 4.22 16.64
CA GLU A 79 13.37 3.21 16.04
C GLU A 79 13.47 3.43 14.52
N PRO A 80 14.53 4.13 14.05
CA PRO A 80 14.78 4.27 12.62
C PRO A 80 15.26 2.93 12.04
N THR A 81 14.64 2.51 10.93
CA THR A 81 15.00 1.29 10.21
C THR A 81 14.84 1.52 8.71
N THR A 82 15.58 0.78 7.87
CA THR A 82 15.45 0.93 6.41
C THR A 82 14.03 0.65 5.95
N GLU A 83 13.61 1.23 4.83
CA GLU A 83 12.26 1.02 4.28
C GLU A 83 11.98 -0.47 4.08
N GLU A 84 12.93 -1.22 3.52
CA GLU A 84 12.82 -2.66 3.33
C GLU A 84 12.55 -3.40 4.66
N GLN A 85 13.31 -3.06 5.73
CA GLN A 85 13.10 -3.66 7.04
C GLN A 85 11.78 -3.22 7.67
N LEU A 86 11.40 -1.94 7.52
CA LEU A 86 10.12 -1.43 8.02
C LEU A 86 8.94 -2.17 7.37
N LEU A 87 8.94 -2.29 6.04
CA LEU A 87 7.89 -3.00 5.32
C LEU A 87 7.86 -4.48 5.70
N ARG A 88 9.01 -5.11 5.90
CA ARG A 88 9.10 -6.50 6.39
C ARG A 88 8.49 -6.65 7.78
N ASP A 89 8.86 -5.77 8.71
CA ASP A 89 8.35 -5.82 10.09
C ASP A 89 6.85 -5.53 10.17
N VAL A 90 6.35 -4.61 9.34
CA VAL A 90 4.94 -4.19 9.35
C VAL A 90 4.05 -5.14 8.56
N LEU A 91 4.43 -5.48 7.32
CA LEU A 91 3.54 -6.15 6.36
C LEU A 91 3.71 -7.67 6.37
N ILE A 92 4.76 -8.19 7.00
CA ILE A 92 5.08 -9.60 6.98
C ILE A 92 5.15 -10.18 8.38
N ASN A 93 6.05 -9.65 9.23
CA ASN A 93 6.31 -10.23 10.56
C ASN A 93 5.34 -9.70 11.62
N PHE A 94 4.63 -8.59 11.35
CA PHE A 94 3.76 -7.89 12.31
C PHE A 94 4.48 -7.54 13.62
N ASP A 95 5.81 -7.32 13.54
CA ASP A 95 6.69 -7.01 14.66
C ASP A 95 6.88 -5.50 14.83
N TYR A 96 5.85 -4.85 15.30
CA TYR A 96 5.86 -3.42 15.62
C TYR A 96 4.78 -3.10 16.66
N GLN A 97 4.87 -1.94 17.28
CA GLN A 97 3.78 -1.33 18.06
C GLN A 97 3.09 -0.24 17.25
N LEU A 98 3.82 0.84 16.95
CA LEU A 98 3.41 1.88 16.02
C LEU A 98 4.44 1.98 14.89
N TYR A 99 3.98 2.37 13.73
CA TYR A 99 4.89 2.84 12.69
C TYR A 99 4.31 4.10 12.04
N ILE A 100 5.18 4.91 11.47
CA ILE A 100 4.80 6.02 10.61
C ILE A 100 5.44 5.76 9.27
N GLY A 101 4.62 5.65 8.25
CA GLY A 101 5.03 5.31 6.91
C GLY A 101 4.07 5.82 5.85
N ARG A 102 4.39 5.51 4.61
CA ARG A 102 3.60 5.88 3.44
C ARG A 102 2.88 4.67 2.90
N HIS A 103 1.57 4.78 2.68
CA HIS A 103 0.78 3.81 1.92
C HIS A 103 0.69 4.29 0.47
N PRO A 104 0.84 3.42 -0.54
CA PRO A 104 0.79 3.83 -1.95
C PRO A 104 -0.57 4.42 -2.37
N GLY A 105 -1.62 4.18 -1.60
CA GLY A 105 -2.96 4.64 -1.92
C GLY A 105 -3.58 3.90 -3.10
N HIS A 106 -4.80 4.24 -3.42
CA HIS A 106 -5.53 3.76 -4.58
C HIS A 106 -6.54 4.80 -5.03
N ASP A 107 -6.88 4.80 -6.32
CA ASP A 107 -7.87 5.72 -6.89
C ASP A 107 -9.31 5.34 -6.52
N ASP A 108 -9.52 4.11 -6.08
CA ASP A 108 -10.82 3.63 -5.63
C ASP A 108 -10.76 3.08 -4.21
N PRO A 109 -11.73 3.45 -3.36
CA PRO A 109 -11.74 3.07 -1.96
C PRO A 109 -12.00 1.57 -1.69
N ASP A 110 -12.28 0.75 -2.71
CA ASP A 110 -12.42 -0.71 -2.52
C ASP A 110 -11.16 -1.37 -1.95
N TYR A 111 -9.98 -0.76 -2.08
CA TYR A 111 -8.76 -1.27 -1.45
C TYR A 111 -8.87 -1.39 0.08
N LEU A 112 -9.77 -0.61 0.71
CA LEU A 112 -10.05 -0.72 2.14
C LEU A 112 -10.66 -2.08 2.51
N TYR A 113 -11.22 -2.80 1.55
CA TYR A 113 -11.75 -4.15 1.78
C TYR A 113 -10.69 -5.12 2.30
N THR A 114 -9.50 -5.08 1.72
CA THR A 114 -8.38 -5.90 2.21
C THR A 114 -7.59 -5.19 3.30
N LEU A 115 -7.41 -3.87 3.23
CA LEU A 115 -6.65 -3.11 4.21
C LEU A 115 -7.26 -3.17 5.63
N LEU A 116 -8.59 -3.21 5.74
CA LEU A 116 -9.29 -3.14 7.03
C LEU A 116 -10.12 -4.40 7.36
N GLY A 117 -10.37 -5.28 6.39
CA GLY A 117 -11.18 -6.47 6.61
C GLY A 117 -10.53 -7.46 7.59
N SER A 118 -11.28 -7.90 8.62
CA SER A 118 -10.73 -8.69 9.72
C SER A 118 -10.19 -10.05 9.27
N ARG A 119 -10.76 -10.62 8.21
CA ARG A 119 -10.35 -11.92 7.66
C ARG A 119 -8.94 -11.93 7.06
N PHE A 120 -8.37 -10.75 6.76
CA PHE A 120 -7.06 -10.61 6.13
C PHE A 120 -5.93 -10.35 7.15
N GLY A 121 -6.24 -10.30 8.45
CA GLY A 121 -5.28 -9.91 9.49
C GLY A 121 -4.08 -10.85 9.70
N GLU A 122 -4.08 -12.03 9.08
CA GLU A 122 -2.96 -12.98 9.11
C GLU A 122 -2.26 -13.11 7.73
N GLU A 123 -2.77 -12.41 6.70
CA GLU A 123 -2.18 -12.42 5.37
C GLU A 123 -1.05 -11.39 5.28
N PRO A 124 0.07 -11.68 4.56
CA PRO A 124 1.15 -10.72 4.35
C PRO A 124 0.75 -9.60 3.40
N GLY A 125 1.37 -8.45 3.54
CA GLY A 125 1.15 -7.30 2.67
C GLY A 125 0.24 -6.25 3.28
N TRP A 126 -0.32 -5.40 2.45
CA TRP A 126 -1.29 -4.38 2.85
C TRP A 126 -2.67 -4.96 3.21
N GLN A 127 -2.73 -6.26 3.45
CA GLN A 127 -3.90 -7.01 3.93
C GLN A 127 -3.97 -6.91 5.44
N ASN A 128 -4.69 -5.90 5.92
CA ASN A 128 -4.92 -5.65 7.35
C ASN A 128 -3.66 -5.84 8.23
N PRO A 129 -2.56 -5.15 7.93
CA PRO A 129 -1.32 -5.31 8.70
C PRO A 129 -1.49 -4.91 10.17
N PHE A 130 -2.55 -4.18 10.47
CA PHE A 130 -2.89 -3.70 11.80
C PHE A 130 -3.44 -4.81 12.73
N GLY A 131 -3.93 -5.93 12.18
CA GLY A 131 -4.67 -6.93 12.94
C GLY A 131 -6.01 -6.41 13.44
N TYR A 132 -6.58 -5.43 12.74
CA TYR A 132 -7.87 -4.83 13.08
C TYR A 132 -9.01 -5.83 12.90
N SER A 133 -9.96 -5.81 13.83
CA SER A 133 -11.12 -6.70 13.79
C SER A 133 -12.36 -5.96 14.30
N SER A 134 -13.31 -5.73 13.41
CA SER A 134 -14.58 -5.07 13.70
C SER A 134 -15.67 -5.64 12.80
N ALA A 135 -16.65 -6.32 13.39
CA ALA A 135 -17.79 -6.87 12.65
C ALA A 135 -18.64 -5.79 11.96
N ALA A 136 -18.64 -4.55 12.49
CA ALA A 136 -19.35 -3.44 11.88
C ALA A 136 -18.61 -2.95 10.62
N ALA A 137 -17.28 -2.84 10.68
CA ALA A 137 -16.47 -2.48 9.53
C ALA A 137 -16.53 -3.57 8.44
N ASP A 138 -16.45 -4.86 8.83
CA ASP A 138 -16.57 -5.98 7.90
C ASP A 138 -17.89 -5.94 7.12
N ASP A 139 -19.03 -5.70 7.79
CA ASP A 139 -20.35 -5.61 7.17
C ASP A 139 -20.42 -4.42 6.17
N LEU A 140 -19.83 -3.27 6.51
CA LEU A 140 -19.76 -2.11 5.62
C LEU A 140 -18.87 -2.36 4.40
N LEU A 141 -17.73 -3.01 4.60
CA LEU A 141 -16.80 -3.40 3.54
C LEU A 141 -17.44 -4.38 2.55
N GLU A 142 -18.22 -5.36 3.01
CA GLU A 142 -18.96 -6.28 2.15
C GLU A 142 -20.08 -5.54 1.39
N ARG A 143 -20.85 -4.71 2.07
CA ARG A 143 -22.00 -4.03 1.48
C ARG A 143 -21.61 -2.99 0.44
N GLN A 144 -20.51 -2.25 0.62
CA GLN A 144 -20.08 -1.25 -0.35
C GLN A 144 -19.86 -1.87 -1.75
N ARG A 145 -19.50 -3.14 -1.82
CA ARG A 145 -19.32 -3.87 -3.09
C ARG A 145 -20.63 -4.21 -3.81
N THR A 146 -21.75 -4.23 -3.11
CA THR A 146 -23.05 -4.65 -3.63
C THR A 146 -24.00 -3.49 -3.98
N VAL A 147 -23.54 -2.25 -3.82
CA VAL A 147 -24.31 -1.03 -4.07
C VAL A 147 -23.53 -0.05 -4.94
N ASP A 148 -24.24 0.90 -5.56
CA ASP A 148 -23.66 1.93 -6.43
C ASP A 148 -24.10 3.35 -6.01
N GLY A 149 -23.50 4.37 -6.62
CA GLY A 149 -23.88 5.76 -6.50
C GLY A 149 -23.92 6.27 -5.05
N ASP A 150 -24.99 6.99 -4.71
CA ASP A 150 -25.14 7.64 -3.39
C ASP A 150 -25.14 6.63 -2.24
N GLU A 151 -25.68 5.42 -2.45
CA GLU A 151 -25.70 4.39 -1.43
C GLU A 151 -24.29 3.88 -1.12
N ARG A 152 -23.42 3.75 -2.13
CA ARG A 152 -22.01 3.40 -1.93
C ARG A 152 -21.27 4.51 -1.19
N VAL A 153 -21.53 5.78 -1.52
CA VAL A 153 -20.98 6.93 -0.79
C VAL A 153 -21.39 6.88 0.69
N GLU A 154 -22.67 6.57 0.98
CA GLU A 154 -23.15 6.43 2.36
C GLU A 154 -22.39 5.30 3.11
N ARG A 155 -22.16 4.13 2.46
CA ARG A 155 -21.40 3.03 3.11
C ARG A 155 -19.98 3.43 3.43
N PHE A 156 -19.31 4.19 2.56
CA PHE A 156 -17.97 4.71 2.85
C PHE A 156 -17.97 5.79 3.93
N THR A 157 -18.98 6.63 4.00
CA THR A 157 -19.14 7.60 5.11
C THR A 157 -19.28 6.85 6.45
N ASP A 158 -20.15 5.85 6.51
CA ASP A 158 -20.32 5.00 7.70
C ASP A 158 -19.01 4.29 8.09
N LEU A 159 -18.27 3.76 7.11
CA LEU A 159 -16.97 3.10 7.32
C LEU A 159 -15.93 4.08 7.87
N GLN A 160 -15.82 5.28 7.29
CA GLN A 160 -14.93 6.34 7.77
C GLN A 160 -15.24 6.70 9.22
N ASN A 161 -16.51 6.89 9.57
CA ASN A 161 -16.94 7.17 10.95
C ASN A 161 -16.56 6.03 11.92
N ALA A 162 -16.81 4.77 11.54
CA ALA A 162 -16.48 3.62 12.36
C ALA A 162 -14.96 3.49 12.58
N THR A 163 -14.17 3.62 11.53
CA THR A 163 -12.71 3.48 11.60
C THR A 163 -12.03 4.65 12.28
N LEU A 164 -12.60 5.85 12.20
CA LEU A 164 -12.10 7.04 12.89
C LEU A 164 -12.10 6.85 14.41
N VAL A 165 -13.19 6.33 14.98
CA VAL A 165 -13.32 6.10 16.43
C VAL A 165 -12.50 4.91 16.89
N GLU A 166 -12.43 3.85 16.08
CA GLU A 166 -11.66 2.64 16.40
C GLU A 166 -10.17 2.77 16.11
N ALA A 167 -9.79 3.74 15.26
CA ALA A 167 -8.43 4.15 14.91
C ALA A 167 -7.44 2.98 14.67
N PRO A 168 -7.70 2.04 13.75
CA PRO A 168 -6.68 1.06 13.38
C PRO A 168 -5.50 1.72 12.64
N ILE A 169 -5.80 2.81 11.97
CA ILE A 169 -4.90 3.69 11.21
C ILE A 169 -5.29 5.14 11.47
N SER A 170 -4.33 6.05 11.54
CA SER A 170 -4.57 7.50 11.61
C SER A 170 -3.88 8.20 10.45
N ILE A 171 -4.65 8.71 9.52
CA ILE A 171 -4.12 9.44 8.37
C ILE A 171 -3.59 10.79 8.82
N VAL A 172 -2.46 11.20 8.26
CA VAL A 172 -1.80 12.47 8.57
C VAL A 172 -1.93 13.44 7.41
N ALA A 173 -1.47 13.06 6.21
CA ALA A 173 -1.53 13.91 5.03
C ALA A 173 -1.37 13.11 3.74
N TYR A 174 -1.90 13.64 2.65
CA TYR A 174 -1.59 13.28 1.27
C TYR A 174 -0.50 14.22 0.76
N PRO A 175 0.71 13.74 0.47
CA PRO A 175 1.76 14.60 -0.07
C PRO A 175 1.46 15.00 -1.50
N ASP A 176 1.85 16.19 -1.88
CA ASP A 176 2.04 16.56 -3.28
C ASP A 176 3.35 15.98 -3.78
N GLU A 177 3.43 15.69 -5.07
CA GLU A 177 4.66 15.23 -5.72
C GLU A 177 5.09 16.20 -6.83
N PRO A 178 5.70 17.34 -6.45
CA PRO A 178 6.22 18.27 -7.43
C PRO A 178 7.43 17.68 -8.14
N ARG A 179 7.34 17.52 -9.47
CA ARG A 179 8.39 16.98 -10.33
C ARG A 179 9.04 18.09 -11.15
N ALA A 180 10.35 18.02 -11.32
CA ALA A 180 11.02 18.83 -12.31
C ALA A 180 11.09 18.06 -13.63
N VAL A 181 10.69 18.73 -14.72
CA VAL A 181 10.68 18.18 -16.07
C VAL A 181 11.32 19.15 -17.05
N ARG A 182 12.01 18.63 -18.05
CA ARG A 182 12.49 19.43 -19.18
C ARG A 182 11.39 19.60 -20.20
N THR A 183 11.34 20.78 -20.80
CA THR A 183 10.30 21.15 -21.77
C THR A 183 10.80 21.30 -23.19
N ASP A 184 12.08 21.03 -23.42
CA ASP A 184 12.75 21.21 -24.72
C ASP A 184 12.64 19.99 -25.65
N ARG A 185 12.62 18.76 -25.11
CA ARG A 185 12.53 17.49 -25.88
C ARG A 185 11.19 16.80 -25.77
N PHE A 186 10.61 16.83 -24.58
CA PHE A 186 9.35 16.15 -24.31
C PHE A 186 8.31 17.13 -23.83
N GLY A 187 7.05 16.87 -24.21
CA GLY A 187 5.85 17.58 -23.77
C GLY A 187 4.79 16.62 -23.28
N GLY A 188 3.66 17.17 -22.80
CA GLY A 188 2.55 16.34 -22.32
C GLY A 188 2.68 15.81 -20.90
N TRP A 189 3.52 16.43 -20.07
CA TRP A 189 3.85 15.97 -18.70
C TRP A 189 2.68 15.94 -17.72
N THR A 190 1.63 16.70 -17.96
CA THR A 190 0.58 16.99 -16.96
C THR A 190 -0.64 16.09 -16.98
N SER A 191 -0.87 15.30 -18.04
CA SER A 191 -2.09 14.49 -18.10
C SER A 191 -2.03 13.40 -19.17
N PRO A 192 -2.08 12.13 -18.76
CA PRO A 192 -1.98 11.62 -17.38
C PRO A 192 -0.55 11.76 -16.82
N SER A 193 -0.46 11.71 -15.49
CA SER A 193 0.78 11.80 -14.73
C SER A 193 1.72 10.61 -14.95
N LEU A 194 3.03 10.82 -14.71
CA LEU A 194 4.03 9.74 -14.64
C LEU A 194 3.83 8.78 -13.45
N GLU A 195 2.88 9.05 -12.57
CA GLU A 195 2.44 8.08 -11.55
C GLU A 195 1.68 6.88 -12.16
N TYR A 196 1.35 6.95 -13.45
CA TYR A 196 0.64 5.92 -14.19
C TYR A 196 1.41 5.55 -15.47
N PRO A 197 1.37 4.28 -15.90
CA PRO A 197 1.97 3.89 -17.18
C PRO A 197 1.48 4.72 -18.37
N LEU A 198 0.20 5.15 -18.34
CA LEU A 198 -0.39 5.99 -19.39
C LEU A 198 0.27 7.37 -19.50
N GLY A 199 0.87 7.89 -18.45
CA GLY A 199 1.64 9.13 -18.47
C GLY A 199 2.83 9.01 -19.42
N TYR A 200 3.59 7.94 -19.29
CA TYR A 200 4.70 7.66 -20.20
C TYR A 200 4.24 7.50 -21.64
N LEU A 201 3.11 6.83 -21.88
CA LEU A 201 2.58 6.66 -23.24
C LEU A 201 2.10 7.98 -23.87
N SER A 202 1.68 8.95 -23.05
CA SER A 202 1.09 10.20 -23.52
C SER A 202 2.12 11.26 -23.90
N LEU A 203 3.39 11.08 -23.53
CA LEU A 203 4.44 12.06 -23.83
C LEU A 203 4.58 12.29 -25.34
N GLU A 204 4.79 13.56 -25.69
CA GLU A 204 5.11 14.02 -27.04
C GLU A 204 6.61 14.19 -27.12
N TYR A 205 7.22 13.80 -28.23
CA TYR A 205 8.65 13.92 -28.46
C TYR A 205 8.91 14.87 -29.61
N GLU A 206 9.84 15.83 -29.43
CA GLU A 206 10.36 16.71 -30.45
C GLU A 206 11.86 16.49 -30.60
N GLU A 207 12.28 16.14 -31.81
CA GLU A 207 13.70 15.98 -32.14
C GLU A 207 14.44 17.36 -32.09
N ILE A 208 15.55 17.38 -31.35
CA ILE A 208 16.42 18.56 -31.26
C ILE A 208 17.66 18.37 -32.14
N GLU A 209 17.89 19.29 -33.12
CA GLU A 209 19.13 19.31 -33.89
C GLU A 209 20.33 19.50 -32.94
N ASP A 210 21.37 18.68 -33.09
CA ASP A 210 22.62 18.69 -32.30
C ASP A 210 22.49 18.17 -30.83
N ASP A 211 21.44 17.43 -30.48
CA ASP A 211 21.42 16.66 -29.22
C ASP A 211 22.40 15.48 -29.28
N ASN A 212 23.28 15.37 -28.28
CA ASN A 212 24.27 14.27 -28.23
C ASN A 212 23.74 13.00 -27.57
N ARG A 213 22.47 13.01 -27.11
CA ARG A 213 21.79 11.86 -26.52
C ARG A 213 21.19 10.95 -27.60
N ASP A 214 20.85 9.73 -27.23
CA ASP A 214 20.19 8.83 -28.16
C ASP A 214 18.85 9.42 -28.62
N GLU A 215 18.63 9.41 -29.91
CA GLU A 215 17.43 9.94 -30.55
C GLU A 215 16.23 9.13 -30.08
N GLY A 216 15.16 9.83 -29.66
CA GLY A 216 13.92 9.16 -29.22
C GLY A 216 13.98 8.44 -27.87
N VAL A 217 15.05 8.55 -27.09
CA VAL A 217 15.12 7.95 -25.74
C VAL A 217 14.73 8.97 -24.66
N LEU A 218 13.81 8.58 -23.78
CA LEU A 218 13.40 9.34 -22.60
C LEU A 218 14.30 9.00 -21.41
N TYR A 219 14.95 9.97 -20.80
CA TYR A 219 15.85 9.80 -19.65
C TYR A 219 15.18 10.21 -18.34
N ILE A 220 14.97 9.25 -17.43
CA ILE A 220 14.21 9.43 -16.18
C ILE A 220 15.07 9.12 -14.95
N GLY A 221 15.11 10.05 -13.99
CA GLY A 221 15.75 9.81 -12.69
C GLY A 221 14.88 8.99 -11.73
N LEU A 222 15.44 7.94 -11.15
CA LEU A 222 14.83 7.13 -10.09
C LEU A 222 15.53 7.37 -8.76
N ASN A 223 14.80 7.44 -7.66
CA ASN A 223 15.33 7.40 -6.30
C ASN A 223 15.22 6.00 -5.66
N ASP A 224 14.57 5.04 -6.32
CA ASP A 224 14.46 3.63 -5.93
C ASP A 224 15.34 2.74 -6.82
N ARG A 225 16.21 1.92 -6.21
CA ARG A 225 17.11 1.00 -6.92
C ARG A 225 16.45 -0.33 -7.27
N ARG A 226 15.37 -0.69 -6.58
CA ARG A 226 14.74 -2.01 -6.71
C ARG A 226 14.35 -2.37 -8.14
N PRO A 227 13.81 -1.45 -8.98
CA PRO A 227 13.47 -1.76 -10.36
C PRO A 227 14.65 -2.18 -11.23
N THR A 228 15.89 -1.79 -10.89
CA THR A 228 17.08 -2.23 -11.62
C THR A 228 17.45 -3.71 -11.38
N ARG A 229 16.83 -4.35 -10.39
CA ARG A 229 17.10 -5.74 -10.00
C ARG A 229 15.90 -6.66 -10.12
N ASN A 230 14.72 -6.13 -9.83
CA ASN A 230 13.52 -6.93 -9.69
C ASN A 230 12.36 -6.28 -10.47
N LEU A 231 11.88 -6.97 -11.51
CA LEU A 231 10.78 -6.55 -12.38
C LEU A 231 9.56 -7.48 -12.24
N ASN A 232 9.47 -8.20 -11.12
CA ASN A 232 8.35 -9.07 -10.80
C ASN A 232 7.10 -8.25 -10.42
N PRO A 233 5.99 -8.34 -11.16
CA PRO A 233 4.76 -7.62 -10.84
C PRO A 233 4.06 -8.14 -9.58
N PHE A 234 4.40 -9.35 -9.10
CA PHE A 234 3.79 -9.99 -7.93
C PHE A 234 4.70 -10.00 -6.70
N ALA A 235 5.91 -9.43 -6.78
CA ALA A 235 6.88 -9.47 -5.69
C ALA A 235 6.25 -9.04 -4.36
N VAL A 236 6.55 -9.81 -3.31
CA VAL A 236 6.12 -9.52 -1.94
C VAL A 236 6.83 -8.30 -1.37
N GLU A 237 8.00 -7.97 -1.91
CA GLU A 237 8.66 -6.69 -1.64
C GLU A 237 7.82 -5.57 -2.23
N PHE A 238 7.16 -4.83 -1.34
CA PHE A 238 6.23 -3.80 -1.77
C PHE A 238 6.94 -2.65 -2.43
N ARG A 239 6.47 -2.39 -3.59
CA ARG A 239 6.72 -1.20 -4.36
C ARG A 239 5.44 -0.39 -4.34
N ASP A 240 5.58 0.84 -4.72
CA ASP A 240 4.47 1.74 -4.97
C ASP A 240 3.46 1.16 -5.99
N ARG A 241 2.95 1.92 -6.90
CA ARG A 241 1.86 1.51 -7.80
C ARG A 241 2.25 0.55 -8.91
N GLY A 242 3.54 0.20 -9.05
CA GLY A 242 4.01 -0.68 -10.12
C GLY A 242 3.98 -0.06 -11.50
N VAL A 243 4.27 1.21 -11.57
CA VAL A 243 4.31 1.96 -12.84
C VAL A 243 5.28 1.32 -13.82
N ILE A 244 6.51 1.01 -13.36
CA ILE A 244 7.56 0.43 -14.20
C ILE A 244 7.15 -0.95 -14.72
N THR A 245 6.63 -1.84 -13.87
CA THR A 245 6.12 -3.14 -14.31
C THR A 245 4.88 -3.01 -15.19
N GLY A 246 4.08 -1.98 -14.99
CA GLY A 246 2.91 -1.66 -15.83
C GLY A 246 3.25 -1.14 -17.23
N LEU A 247 4.54 -0.81 -17.51
CA LEU A 247 5.03 -0.55 -18.86
C LEU A 247 5.40 -1.83 -19.61
N LEU A 248 5.67 -2.92 -18.86
CA LEU A 248 6.07 -4.22 -19.38
C LEU A 248 4.90 -5.22 -19.51
N TYR A 249 3.88 -5.10 -18.67
CA TYR A 249 2.76 -6.03 -18.60
C TYR A 249 1.43 -5.30 -18.78
N ASP A 250 0.59 -5.81 -19.65
CA ASP A 250 -0.74 -5.27 -19.89
C ASP A 250 -1.81 -6.01 -19.09
N PRO A 251 -2.82 -5.28 -18.60
CA PRO A 251 -4.04 -5.85 -18.05
C PRO A 251 -5.10 -6.10 -19.12
N LEU A 252 -6.17 -6.81 -18.77
CA LEU A 252 -7.37 -6.93 -19.64
C LEU A 252 -8.03 -5.59 -19.89
N GLY A 253 -8.11 -4.76 -18.88
CA GLY A 253 -8.64 -3.40 -18.91
C GLY A 253 -7.75 -2.44 -18.16
N ARG A 254 -7.62 -1.22 -18.66
CA ARG A 254 -6.80 -0.16 -18.06
C ARG A 254 -7.66 1.03 -17.70
N ARG A 255 -7.34 1.68 -16.57
CA ARG A 255 -8.10 2.84 -16.12
C ARG A 255 -7.77 4.06 -16.97
N ILE A 256 -8.78 4.62 -17.64
CA ILE A 256 -8.68 5.80 -18.49
C ILE A 256 -9.82 6.75 -18.13
N GLY A 257 -9.50 7.98 -17.73
CA GLY A 257 -10.53 9.00 -17.42
C GLY A 257 -11.50 8.61 -16.29
N GLY A 258 -11.07 7.72 -15.38
CA GLY A 258 -11.88 7.28 -14.23
C GLY A 258 -12.66 5.98 -14.43
N SER A 259 -12.79 5.47 -15.65
CA SER A 259 -13.41 4.19 -16.00
C SER A 259 -12.36 3.12 -16.30
N VAL A 260 -12.70 1.85 -16.16
CA VAL A 260 -11.89 0.75 -16.68
C VAL A 260 -12.30 0.53 -18.14
N GLU A 261 -11.37 0.71 -19.06
CA GLU A 261 -11.56 0.61 -20.50
C GLU A 261 -10.87 -0.63 -21.06
N PRO A 262 -11.42 -1.31 -22.07
CA PRO A 262 -10.83 -2.49 -22.69
C PRO A 262 -9.40 -2.22 -23.20
N TRP A 263 -8.40 -3.06 -22.76
CA TRP A 263 -6.99 -2.92 -23.14
C TRP A 263 -6.50 -4.14 -23.92
N LEU A 264 -6.05 -5.25 -23.28
CA LEU A 264 -5.87 -6.53 -23.97
C LEU A 264 -7.21 -7.12 -24.42
N ALA A 265 -8.28 -6.89 -23.65
CA ALA A 265 -9.62 -7.16 -24.11
C ALA A 265 -10.00 -6.21 -25.27
N GLU A 266 -10.60 -6.75 -26.30
CA GLU A 266 -11.29 -5.97 -27.33
C GLU A 266 -12.59 -5.37 -26.78
N ARG A 267 -13.32 -6.19 -26.01
CA ARG A 267 -14.57 -5.85 -25.33
C ARG A 267 -14.91 -6.87 -24.25
N TRP A 268 -15.85 -6.52 -23.41
CA TRP A 268 -16.57 -7.45 -22.55
C TRP A 268 -18.07 -7.16 -22.56
N GLU A 269 -18.85 -8.19 -22.28
CA GLU A 269 -20.31 -8.13 -22.20
C GLU A 269 -20.75 -8.66 -20.84
N TRP A 270 -21.46 -7.82 -20.09
CA TRP A 270 -21.98 -8.19 -18.78
C TRP A 270 -23.20 -9.08 -18.87
N GLY A 271 -23.30 -10.05 -17.96
CA GLY A 271 -24.40 -11.01 -17.82
C GLY A 271 -24.46 -11.57 -16.40
N GLY A 272 -25.17 -12.65 -16.21
CA GLY A 272 -25.40 -13.23 -14.88
C GLY A 272 -26.55 -12.56 -14.12
N THR A 273 -26.42 -12.44 -12.80
CA THR A 273 -27.39 -11.76 -11.91
C THR A 273 -26.67 -10.68 -11.11
N GLU A 274 -27.42 -9.74 -10.51
CA GLU A 274 -26.83 -8.71 -9.65
C GLU A 274 -26.02 -9.28 -8.47
N GLU A 275 -26.39 -10.48 -7.97
CA GLU A 275 -25.67 -11.16 -6.88
C GLU A 275 -24.44 -11.94 -7.37
N ARG A 276 -24.43 -12.35 -8.63
CA ARG A 276 -23.36 -13.11 -9.29
C ARG A 276 -23.16 -12.59 -10.70
N PRO A 277 -22.48 -11.47 -10.88
CA PRO A 277 -22.20 -10.95 -12.21
C PRO A 277 -21.22 -11.86 -12.95
N ARG A 278 -21.32 -11.85 -14.26
CA ARG A 278 -20.42 -12.54 -15.18
C ARG A 278 -20.05 -11.59 -16.29
N ALA A 279 -18.81 -11.60 -16.72
CA ALA A 279 -18.38 -10.93 -17.94
C ALA A 279 -17.88 -11.95 -18.95
N THR A 280 -18.43 -11.93 -20.18
CA THR A 280 -17.84 -12.62 -21.32
C THR A 280 -16.85 -11.67 -21.96
N ILE A 281 -15.56 -12.02 -21.94
CA ILE A 281 -14.45 -11.22 -22.43
C ILE A 281 -13.95 -11.78 -23.75
N ARG A 282 -13.68 -10.89 -24.71
CA ARG A 282 -13.00 -11.23 -25.94
C ARG A 282 -11.69 -10.48 -26.07
N LEU A 283 -10.58 -11.20 -26.24
CA LEU A 283 -9.26 -10.65 -26.47
C LEU A 283 -9.12 -10.07 -27.89
N ARG A 284 -8.26 -9.06 -28.04
CA ARG A 284 -7.88 -8.51 -29.37
C ARG A 284 -7.26 -9.58 -30.26
N GLU A 285 -7.21 -9.32 -31.55
CA GLU A 285 -6.50 -10.17 -32.51
C GLU A 285 -5.00 -9.91 -32.47
N GLU A 286 -4.23 -10.92 -32.82
CA GLU A 286 -2.78 -10.83 -33.03
C GLU A 286 -2.00 -10.30 -31.82
N LEU A 287 -2.43 -10.64 -30.58
CA LEU A 287 -1.67 -10.34 -29.37
C LEU A 287 -0.52 -11.34 -29.20
N SER A 288 0.67 -10.83 -28.88
CA SER A 288 1.85 -11.64 -28.59
C SER A 288 2.59 -11.17 -27.34
N TRP A 289 3.26 -12.09 -26.67
CA TRP A 289 4.26 -11.81 -25.65
C TRP A 289 5.53 -11.24 -26.28
N HIS A 290 6.43 -10.70 -25.46
CA HIS A 290 7.71 -10.14 -25.92
C HIS A 290 8.67 -11.18 -26.54
N ASP A 291 8.42 -12.45 -26.35
CA ASP A 291 9.15 -13.58 -26.95
C ASP A 291 8.44 -14.21 -28.15
N ASP A 292 7.46 -13.49 -28.73
CA ASP A 292 6.68 -13.84 -29.92
C ASP A 292 5.68 -15.00 -29.73
N GLU A 293 5.53 -15.56 -28.52
CA GLU A 293 4.46 -16.52 -28.24
C GLU A 293 3.09 -15.81 -28.19
N PRO A 294 1.99 -16.45 -28.66
CA PRO A 294 0.68 -15.81 -28.68
C PRO A 294 0.07 -15.66 -27.28
N ILE A 295 -0.59 -14.55 -27.02
CA ILE A 295 -1.40 -14.35 -25.81
C ILE A 295 -2.77 -14.98 -26.01
N THR A 296 -3.19 -15.83 -25.08
CA THR A 296 -4.44 -16.60 -25.14
C THR A 296 -5.30 -16.40 -23.90
N ALA A 297 -6.56 -16.83 -24.00
CA ALA A 297 -7.48 -16.88 -22.85
C ALA A 297 -6.97 -17.81 -21.72
N GLU A 298 -6.13 -18.79 -22.04
CA GLU A 298 -5.48 -19.67 -21.03
C GLU A 298 -4.47 -18.90 -20.16
N ASP A 299 -3.74 -17.91 -20.71
CA ASP A 299 -2.83 -17.05 -19.94
C ASP A 299 -3.62 -16.18 -18.97
N VAL A 300 -4.77 -15.70 -19.39
CA VAL A 300 -5.68 -14.92 -18.54
C VAL A 300 -6.20 -15.79 -17.40
N ALA A 301 -6.75 -16.97 -17.71
CA ALA A 301 -7.25 -17.89 -16.69
C ALA A 301 -6.15 -18.28 -15.69
N PHE A 302 -4.98 -18.65 -16.20
CA PHE A 302 -3.79 -18.92 -15.39
C PHE A 302 -3.45 -17.78 -14.44
N THR A 303 -3.42 -16.53 -14.94
CA THR A 303 -3.07 -15.36 -14.12
C THR A 303 -3.99 -15.20 -12.92
N TYR A 304 -5.30 -15.31 -13.12
CA TYR A 304 -6.25 -15.13 -11.99
C TYR A 304 -6.24 -16.30 -11.01
N GLU A 305 -6.08 -17.53 -11.49
CA GLU A 305 -5.89 -18.68 -10.62
C GLU A 305 -4.60 -18.55 -9.81
N PHE A 306 -3.52 -18.12 -10.47
CA PHE A 306 -2.21 -17.94 -9.88
C PHE A 306 -2.17 -16.84 -8.81
N ILE A 307 -2.77 -15.68 -9.03
CA ILE A 307 -2.82 -14.63 -8.00
C ILE A 307 -3.75 -14.97 -6.83
N ALA A 308 -4.72 -15.87 -7.04
CA ALA A 308 -5.58 -16.35 -5.98
C ALA A 308 -4.85 -17.38 -5.08
N ASP A 309 -4.01 -18.21 -5.69
CA ASP A 309 -3.16 -19.18 -5.02
C ASP A 309 -1.90 -19.46 -5.86
N THR A 310 -0.78 -18.88 -5.47
CA THR A 310 0.49 -19.01 -6.22
C THR A 310 1.10 -20.42 -6.17
N THR A 311 0.57 -21.33 -5.34
CA THR A 311 0.97 -22.74 -5.33
C THR A 311 0.35 -23.53 -6.49
N MET A 312 -0.75 -23.05 -7.06
CA MET A 312 -1.57 -23.74 -8.07
C MET A 312 -2.04 -25.14 -7.63
N GLU A 313 -2.03 -25.43 -6.33
CA GLU A 313 -2.43 -26.70 -5.73
C GLU A 313 -3.70 -26.54 -4.87
N PRO A 314 -4.89 -26.45 -5.48
CA PRO A 314 -6.13 -26.01 -4.80
C PRO A 314 -6.64 -26.93 -3.68
N GLN A 315 -5.96 -28.03 -3.39
CA GLN A 315 -6.31 -29.00 -2.33
C GLN A 315 -5.29 -29.06 -1.20
N GLU A 316 -4.21 -28.29 -1.26
CA GLU A 316 -3.21 -28.23 -0.20
C GLU A 316 -3.39 -26.97 0.66
N ASP A 317 -3.35 -27.11 1.97
CA ASP A 317 -3.20 -26.01 2.91
C ASP A 317 -1.68 -25.76 3.14
N PRO A 318 -1.25 -24.51 3.16
CA PRO A 318 -2.01 -23.26 3.05
C PRO A 318 -2.12 -22.73 1.61
N VAL A 319 -3.21 -22.01 1.33
CA VAL A 319 -3.35 -21.16 0.16
C VAL A 319 -2.40 -19.97 0.29
N VAL A 320 -1.65 -19.66 -0.76
CA VAL A 320 -0.67 -18.56 -0.79
C VAL A 320 -1.07 -17.53 -1.86
N PRO A 321 -1.97 -16.60 -1.56
CA PRO A 321 -2.38 -15.60 -2.54
C PRO A 321 -1.28 -14.57 -2.81
N SER A 322 -1.29 -13.97 -3.99
CA SER A 322 -0.45 -12.81 -4.29
C SER A 322 -0.89 -11.60 -3.44
N PRO A 323 -0.02 -11.05 -2.58
CA PRO A 323 -0.40 -9.94 -1.71
C PRO A 323 -0.75 -8.68 -2.50
N ARG A 324 -0.08 -8.42 -3.61
CA ARG A 324 -0.20 -7.16 -4.34
C ARG A 324 -1.55 -6.95 -5.01
N PHE A 325 -2.17 -8.01 -5.51
CA PHE A 325 -3.46 -7.96 -6.21
C PHE A 325 -4.58 -8.63 -5.43
N ARG A 326 -4.43 -8.70 -4.10
CA ARG A 326 -5.38 -9.39 -3.24
C ARG A 326 -6.79 -8.83 -3.32
N THR A 327 -6.94 -7.51 -3.37
CA THR A 327 -8.25 -6.86 -3.51
C THR A 327 -8.94 -7.31 -4.81
N GLN A 328 -8.22 -7.29 -5.93
CA GLN A 328 -8.74 -7.69 -7.23
C GLN A 328 -9.03 -9.19 -7.30
N SER A 329 -8.14 -10.04 -6.77
CA SER A 329 -8.34 -11.50 -6.77
C SER A 329 -9.57 -11.92 -5.98
N THR A 330 -9.96 -11.18 -4.94
CA THR A 330 -11.20 -11.47 -4.17
C THR A 330 -12.49 -11.19 -4.94
N LEU A 331 -12.43 -10.48 -6.06
CA LEU A 331 -13.59 -10.20 -6.90
C LEU A 331 -13.92 -11.36 -7.85
N VAL A 332 -12.93 -12.17 -8.22
CA VAL A 332 -13.09 -13.29 -9.15
C VAL A 332 -13.42 -14.58 -8.38
N ASP A 333 -14.46 -15.28 -8.80
CA ASP A 333 -14.87 -16.59 -8.26
C ASP A 333 -14.30 -17.73 -9.10
N SER A 334 -14.45 -17.66 -10.44
CA SER A 334 -13.91 -18.65 -11.38
C SER A 334 -13.82 -18.09 -12.80
N ILE A 335 -13.04 -18.74 -13.65
CA ILE A 335 -12.91 -18.43 -15.07
C ILE A 335 -13.14 -19.68 -15.90
N ASP A 336 -13.95 -19.57 -16.94
CA ASP A 336 -14.20 -20.61 -17.94
C ASP A 336 -13.64 -20.16 -19.30
N VAL A 337 -12.63 -20.85 -19.81
CA VAL A 337 -12.09 -20.60 -21.15
C VAL A 337 -13.04 -21.20 -22.20
N VAL A 338 -13.50 -20.38 -23.14
CA VAL A 338 -14.42 -20.79 -24.22
C VAL A 338 -13.64 -21.16 -25.48
N ASP A 339 -12.71 -20.32 -25.88
CA ASP A 339 -11.74 -20.57 -26.96
C ASP A 339 -10.45 -19.77 -26.72
N ASP A 340 -9.48 -19.78 -27.64
CA ASP A 340 -8.18 -19.12 -27.50
C ASP A 340 -8.28 -17.61 -27.20
N ARG A 341 -9.42 -16.98 -27.52
CA ARG A 341 -9.62 -15.53 -27.38
C ARG A 341 -10.88 -15.15 -26.59
N GLU A 342 -11.65 -16.12 -26.12
CA GLU A 342 -12.90 -15.85 -25.40
C GLU A 342 -12.95 -16.62 -24.09
N LEU A 343 -13.32 -15.91 -23.02
CA LEU A 343 -13.46 -16.46 -21.68
C LEU A 343 -14.64 -15.83 -20.95
N ASP A 344 -15.23 -16.58 -20.03
CA ASP A 344 -16.24 -16.12 -19.09
C ASP A 344 -15.60 -15.97 -17.70
N VAL A 345 -15.65 -14.75 -17.16
CA VAL A 345 -15.24 -14.47 -15.79
C VAL A 345 -16.46 -14.41 -14.89
N HIS A 346 -16.51 -15.26 -13.88
CA HIS A 346 -17.54 -15.28 -12.84
C HIS A 346 -17.05 -14.53 -11.61
N PHE A 347 -17.87 -13.63 -11.08
CA PHE A 347 -17.48 -12.78 -9.97
C PHE A 347 -18.16 -13.19 -8.66
N THR A 348 -17.54 -12.85 -7.56
CA THR A 348 -18.15 -12.82 -6.25
C THR A 348 -19.27 -11.76 -6.21
N ALA A 349 -20.02 -11.68 -5.11
CA ALA A 349 -21.10 -10.69 -4.99
C ALA A 349 -20.53 -9.26 -5.04
N ALA A 350 -20.67 -8.61 -6.20
CA ALA A 350 -20.23 -7.22 -6.44
C ALA A 350 -21.05 -6.58 -7.57
N ARG A 351 -21.13 -5.26 -7.60
CA ARG A 351 -21.63 -4.51 -8.77
C ARG A 351 -20.63 -4.59 -9.93
N GLU A 352 -21.13 -4.49 -11.16
CA GLU A 352 -20.28 -4.50 -12.37
C GLU A 352 -19.20 -3.43 -12.31
N SER A 353 -19.52 -2.22 -11.85
CA SER A 353 -18.58 -1.10 -11.65
C SER A 353 -17.43 -1.38 -10.68
N ILE A 354 -17.57 -2.40 -9.83
CA ILE A 354 -16.56 -2.84 -8.88
C ILE A 354 -15.86 -4.10 -9.41
N ALA A 355 -16.63 -5.03 -9.97
CA ALA A 355 -16.11 -6.26 -10.56
C ALA A 355 -15.09 -5.99 -11.68
N GLU A 356 -15.33 -4.97 -12.53
CA GLU A 356 -14.41 -4.58 -13.61
C GLU A 356 -12.99 -4.20 -13.13
N ARG A 357 -12.80 -3.92 -11.83
CA ARG A 357 -11.47 -3.66 -11.26
C ARG A 357 -10.57 -4.88 -11.28
N ALA A 358 -11.17 -6.07 -11.29
CA ALA A 358 -10.40 -7.29 -11.50
C ALA A 358 -9.63 -7.24 -12.85
N PHE A 359 -10.16 -6.55 -13.86
CA PHE A 359 -9.52 -6.45 -15.17
C PHE A 359 -8.24 -5.61 -15.20
N THR A 360 -7.90 -4.90 -14.13
CA THR A 360 -6.67 -4.09 -14.03
C THR A 360 -5.44 -4.87 -13.56
N VAL A 361 -5.55 -6.16 -13.32
CA VAL A 361 -4.42 -7.03 -12.97
C VAL A 361 -3.56 -7.26 -14.22
N PRO A 362 -2.22 -7.10 -14.13
CA PRO A 362 -1.32 -7.43 -15.22
C PRO A 362 -1.41 -8.92 -15.56
N ILE A 363 -1.63 -9.22 -16.83
CA ILE A 363 -1.64 -10.61 -17.32
C ILE A 363 -0.20 -11.06 -17.52
N VAL A 364 0.11 -12.31 -17.14
CA VAL A 364 1.46 -12.88 -17.23
C VAL A 364 1.47 -14.16 -18.08
N PRO A 365 2.59 -14.44 -18.77
CA PRO A 365 2.71 -15.60 -19.63
C PRO A 365 2.76 -16.90 -18.82
N ARG A 366 1.79 -17.78 -19.05
CA ARG A 366 1.71 -19.06 -18.36
C ARG A 366 3.01 -19.88 -18.51
N HIS A 367 3.57 -19.94 -19.73
CA HIS A 367 4.77 -20.73 -20.05
C HIS A 367 6.03 -20.27 -19.29
N VAL A 368 6.05 -19.04 -18.73
CA VAL A 368 7.13 -18.52 -17.90
C VAL A 368 6.83 -18.72 -16.41
N TRP A 369 5.57 -18.48 -16.01
CA TRP A 369 5.20 -18.39 -14.60
C TRP A 369 4.74 -19.71 -13.97
N GLU A 370 4.34 -20.72 -14.78
CA GLU A 370 3.90 -22.01 -14.26
C GLU A 370 5.02 -22.80 -13.53
N GLU A 371 6.30 -22.45 -13.74
CA GLU A 371 7.43 -23.03 -13.04
C GLU A 371 7.71 -22.37 -11.67
N GLN A 372 7.07 -21.20 -11.36
CA GLN A 372 7.31 -20.41 -10.15
C GLN A 372 6.37 -20.76 -8.98
N THR A 373 5.75 -21.93 -9.01
CA THR A 373 4.75 -22.38 -8.04
C THR A 373 5.34 -23.12 -6.83
N GLU A 374 6.63 -23.46 -6.85
CA GLU A 374 7.27 -24.22 -5.78
C GLU A 374 7.37 -23.38 -4.49
N MET A 375 7.11 -24.05 -3.36
CA MET A 375 7.30 -23.45 -2.04
C MET A 375 8.77 -23.18 -1.78
N THR A 376 9.11 -21.99 -1.35
CA THR A 376 10.47 -21.59 -1.04
C THR A 376 10.58 -20.95 0.34
N SER A 377 11.79 -20.74 0.83
CA SER A 377 12.05 -20.01 2.07
C SER A 377 12.98 -18.85 1.77
N PHE A 378 12.58 -17.67 2.12
CA PHE A 378 13.38 -16.47 1.95
C PHE A 378 13.97 -16.00 3.29
N ALA A 379 15.29 -15.73 3.30
CA ALA A 379 15.98 -15.34 4.53
C ALA A 379 15.45 -13.97 5.05
N GLY A 380 14.93 -13.97 6.27
CA GLY A 380 14.38 -12.77 6.92
C GLY A 380 12.86 -12.68 6.88
N PHE A 381 12.17 -13.66 6.30
CA PHE A 381 10.73 -13.78 6.37
C PHE A 381 10.37 -14.86 7.41
N ASP A 382 9.56 -14.50 8.41
CA ASP A 382 8.94 -15.45 9.35
C ASP A 382 7.62 -16.02 8.77
N ILE A 383 7.53 -16.10 7.43
CA ILE A 383 6.39 -16.74 6.76
C ILE A 383 6.81 -18.18 6.45
N ASP A 384 6.08 -19.13 6.98
CA ASP A 384 6.31 -20.56 6.75
C ASP A 384 5.95 -20.98 5.31
N HIS A 385 5.27 -20.09 4.54
CA HIS A 385 4.67 -20.43 3.25
C HIS A 385 4.79 -19.26 2.26
N VAL A 386 5.83 -19.29 1.43
CA VAL A 386 6.07 -18.36 0.33
C VAL A 386 6.40 -19.19 -0.91
N THR A 387 5.84 -18.85 -2.06
CA THR A 387 6.21 -19.46 -3.33
C THR A 387 7.33 -18.70 -4.02
N GLU A 388 8.04 -19.35 -4.92
CA GLU A 388 9.07 -18.73 -5.75
C GLU A 388 8.51 -17.51 -6.50
N ALA A 389 7.28 -17.57 -6.96
CA ALA A 389 6.56 -16.47 -7.63
C ALA A 389 6.60 -15.13 -6.88
N LEU A 390 6.59 -15.15 -5.56
CA LEU A 390 6.52 -13.94 -4.73
C LEU A 390 7.88 -13.34 -4.39
N VAL A 391 8.97 -14.08 -4.64
CA VAL A 391 10.35 -13.68 -4.28
C VAL A 391 11.31 -13.68 -5.48
N TRP A 392 10.90 -14.23 -6.60
CA TRP A 392 11.68 -14.23 -7.84
C TRP A 392 11.89 -12.82 -8.37
N GLU A 393 13.11 -12.46 -8.73
CA GLU A 393 13.46 -11.11 -9.18
C GLU A 393 12.92 -10.79 -10.59
N ASN A 394 12.69 -11.83 -11.44
CA ASN A 394 12.24 -11.65 -12.82
C ASN A 394 13.06 -10.59 -13.56
N ALA A 395 14.37 -10.73 -13.53
CA ALA A 395 15.32 -9.71 -14.00
C ALA A 395 15.24 -9.45 -15.53
N GLU A 396 14.86 -10.45 -16.31
CA GLU A 396 14.65 -10.38 -17.77
C GLU A 396 13.19 -10.72 -18.09
N PRO A 397 12.23 -9.79 -17.85
CA PRO A 397 10.81 -10.10 -17.91
C PRO A 397 10.31 -10.33 -19.34
N VAL A 398 9.53 -11.37 -19.53
CA VAL A 398 8.68 -11.56 -20.72
C VAL A 398 7.31 -10.98 -20.41
N GLY A 399 6.97 -9.87 -21.01
CA GLY A 399 5.70 -9.16 -20.84
C GLY A 399 4.91 -9.05 -22.14
N SER A 400 3.88 -8.22 -22.13
CA SER A 400 3.00 -7.92 -23.27
C SER A 400 2.93 -6.42 -23.57
N GLY A 401 3.56 -5.61 -22.72
CA GLY A 401 3.37 -4.18 -22.67
C GLY A 401 3.97 -3.39 -23.85
N PRO A 402 3.71 -2.06 -23.85
CA PRO A 402 4.17 -1.17 -24.92
C PRO A 402 5.70 -0.95 -24.93
N PHE A 403 6.39 -1.42 -23.88
CA PHE A 403 7.84 -1.45 -23.82
C PHE A 403 8.34 -2.86 -23.48
N ARG A 404 9.54 -3.19 -24.00
CA ARG A 404 10.28 -4.42 -23.76
C ARG A 404 11.50 -4.11 -22.89
N TYR A 405 11.89 -5.05 -22.06
CA TYR A 405 13.17 -5.01 -21.35
C TYR A 405 14.33 -5.07 -22.36
N ALA A 406 15.28 -4.17 -22.25
CA ALA A 406 16.48 -4.15 -23.08
C ALA A 406 17.75 -4.47 -22.27
N ASP A 407 17.99 -3.77 -21.16
CA ASP A 407 19.20 -3.96 -20.34
C ASP A 407 18.98 -3.40 -18.92
N ALA A 408 19.75 -3.88 -17.94
CA ALA A 408 19.85 -3.30 -16.61
C ALA A 408 21.24 -3.45 -16.02
N THR A 409 21.70 -2.39 -15.35
CA THR A 409 22.86 -2.42 -14.46
C THR A 409 22.35 -2.29 -13.03
N ALA A 410 22.52 -3.36 -12.23
CA ALA A 410 22.02 -3.38 -10.85
C ALA A 410 22.49 -2.17 -10.04
N ASP A 411 21.55 -1.49 -9.37
CA ASP A 411 21.72 -0.27 -8.58
C ASP A 411 22.13 0.98 -9.38
N GLU A 412 22.20 0.91 -10.71
CA GLU A 412 22.64 2.02 -11.55
C GLU A 412 21.56 2.43 -12.56
N SER A 413 21.11 1.52 -13.42
CA SER A 413 20.21 1.87 -14.52
C SER A 413 19.33 0.72 -15.00
N LEU A 414 18.25 1.07 -15.70
CA LEU A 414 17.32 0.16 -16.35
C LEU A 414 16.89 0.77 -17.68
N THR A 415 16.90 -0.03 -18.76
CA THR A 415 16.57 0.43 -20.11
C THR A 415 15.44 -0.41 -20.70
N PHE A 416 14.47 0.27 -21.25
CA PHE A 416 13.37 -0.31 -22.02
C PHE A 416 13.41 0.22 -23.45
N GLU A 417 13.07 -0.64 -24.40
CA GLU A 417 12.83 -0.27 -25.81
C GLU A 417 11.34 -0.36 -26.15
N ARG A 418 10.89 0.43 -27.11
CA ARG A 418 9.49 0.39 -27.59
C ARG A 418 9.17 -0.97 -28.20
N ASN A 419 8.00 -1.49 -27.87
CA ASN A 419 7.46 -2.69 -28.51
C ASN A 419 6.69 -2.31 -29.80
N ASP A 420 7.35 -2.36 -30.94
CA ASP A 420 6.76 -2.02 -32.24
C ASP A 420 5.67 -3.03 -32.67
N GLU A 421 5.58 -4.20 -32.05
CA GLU A 421 4.54 -5.22 -32.30
C GLU A 421 3.34 -5.08 -31.37
N HIS A 422 3.38 -4.15 -30.42
CA HIS A 422 2.27 -3.90 -29.51
C HIS A 422 1.01 -3.45 -30.28
N PHE A 423 -0.17 -3.86 -29.83
CA PHE A 423 -1.44 -3.54 -30.49
C PHE A 423 -1.71 -2.03 -30.66
N LEU A 424 -1.14 -1.16 -29.80
CA LEU A 424 -1.22 0.29 -29.99
C LEU A 424 -0.48 0.77 -31.25
N GLN A 425 0.56 0.04 -31.67
CA GLN A 425 1.37 0.37 -32.85
C GLN A 425 0.82 -0.30 -34.13
N THR A 426 0.22 -1.49 -33.99
CA THR A 426 -0.11 -2.36 -35.12
C THR A 426 -1.58 -2.37 -35.53
N ALA A 427 -2.52 -2.01 -34.62
CA ALA A 427 -3.94 -2.10 -34.90
C ALA A 427 -4.40 -1.08 -35.94
N ASP A 428 -5.11 -1.54 -36.97
CA ASP A 428 -5.69 -0.68 -38.03
C ASP A 428 -6.65 0.39 -37.49
N SER A 429 -7.35 0.11 -36.39
CA SER A 429 -8.24 1.04 -35.70
C SER A 429 -8.48 0.63 -34.26
N LEU A 430 -8.40 1.59 -33.37
CA LEU A 430 -8.78 1.46 -31.96
C LEU A 430 -10.06 2.28 -31.72
N SER A 431 -10.89 1.84 -30.77
CA SER A 431 -12.17 2.48 -30.44
C SER A 431 -12.25 2.82 -28.95
N GLY A 432 -13.19 3.72 -28.57
CA GLY A 432 -13.33 4.14 -27.17
C GLY A 432 -12.17 5.01 -26.71
N ALA A 433 -11.90 5.04 -25.41
CA ALA A 433 -10.85 5.86 -24.82
C ALA A 433 -9.44 5.42 -25.22
N VAL A 434 -9.24 4.12 -25.51
CA VAL A 434 -7.95 3.58 -25.96
C VAL A 434 -7.48 4.14 -27.31
N ALA A 435 -8.40 4.64 -28.15
CA ALA A 435 -8.06 5.28 -29.43
C ALA A 435 -7.15 6.51 -29.26
N GLY A 436 -7.17 7.16 -28.10
CA GLY A 436 -6.25 8.26 -27.77
C GLY A 436 -4.78 7.84 -27.61
N TYR A 437 -4.54 6.55 -27.54
CA TYR A 437 -3.20 5.96 -27.39
C TYR A 437 -2.72 5.21 -28.65
N ALA A 438 -3.47 5.31 -29.77
CA ALA A 438 -3.01 4.76 -31.04
C ALA A 438 -1.65 5.36 -31.45
N GLU A 439 -0.76 4.52 -31.96
CA GLU A 439 0.61 4.88 -32.35
C GLU A 439 1.47 5.43 -31.17
N ARG A 440 1.12 5.11 -29.92
CA ARG A 440 1.85 5.51 -28.70
C ARG A 440 2.60 4.32 -28.09
N PRO A 441 3.77 4.53 -27.47
CA PRO A 441 4.53 5.79 -27.39
C PRO A 441 5.12 6.21 -28.75
N VAL A 442 5.33 7.53 -28.94
CA VAL A 442 5.92 8.09 -30.19
C VAL A 442 7.44 8.11 -30.18
N TYR A 443 8.06 7.75 -29.07
CA TYR A 443 9.51 7.72 -28.87
C TYR A 443 9.99 6.26 -28.71
N GLU A 444 11.32 6.03 -28.80
CA GLU A 444 11.89 4.71 -29.04
C GLU A 444 12.18 3.89 -27.78
N GLY A 445 12.34 4.55 -26.62
CA GLY A 445 12.65 3.83 -25.39
C GLY A 445 12.74 4.74 -24.16
N ILE A 446 12.94 4.11 -23.00
CA ILE A 446 13.13 4.79 -21.72
C ILE A 446 14.42 4.29 -21.09
N HIS A 447 15.25 5.23 -20.66
CA HIS A 447 16.40 4.96 -19.81
C HIS A 447 16.18 5.54 -18.43
N PHE A 448 16.15 4.68 -17.43
CA PHE A 448 16.03 5.04 -16.03
C PHE A 448 17.40 5.03 -15.38
N ASP A 449 17.81 6.15 -14.80
CA ASP A 449 19.03 6.28 -14.02
C ASP A 449 18.73 6.38 -12.53
N PHE A 450 19.44 5.62 -11.69
CA PHE A 450 19.36 5.83 -10.26
C PHE A 450 20.08 7.11 -9.85
N VAL A 451 19.36 7.96 -9.12
CA VAL A 451 19.86 9.27 -8.66
C VAL A 451 19.88 9.30 -7.13
N PRO A 452 21.04 9.53 -6.50
CA PRO A 452 21.19 9.38 -5.04
C PRO A 452 20.57 10.52 -4.22
N SER A 453 20.21 11.65 -4.84
CA SER A 453 19.60 12.80 -4.15
C SER A 453 18.90 13.74 -5.12
N ASP A 454 17.95 14.52 -4.62
CA ASP A 454 17.21 15.53 -5.37
C ASP A 454 18.13 16.61 -5.97
N ALA A 455 19.15 17.04 -5.22
CA ALA A 455 20.16 17.98 -5.73
C ALA A 455 20.92 17.40 -6.93
N SER A 456 21.27 16.10 -6.88
CA SER A 456 21.90 15.42 -8.03
C SER A 456 20.95 15.31 -9.22
N ALA A 457 19.66 15.04 -8.95
CA ALA A 457 18.64 15.01 -10.00
C ALA A 457 18.52 16.36 -10.71
N LEU A 458 18.49 17.46 -9.94
CA LEU A 458 18.47 18.81 -10.51
C LEU A 458 19.70 19.13 -11.35
N ASP A 459 20.90 18.81 -10.87
CA ASP A 459 22.15 19.01 -11.62
C ASP A 459 22.11 18.26 -12.96
N LEU A 460 21.58 17.02 -12.98
CA LEU A 460 21.43 16.21 -14.19
C LEU A 460 20.35 16.76 -15.14
N LEU A 461 19.23 17.26 -14.60
CA LEU A 461 18.17 17.92 -15.37
C LEU A 461 18.67 19.23 -15.99
N GLU A 462 19.34 20.11 -15.22
CA GLU A 462 19.94 21.35 -15.72
C GLU A 462 21.04 21.06 -16.75
N GLY A 463 21.81 19.99 -16.55
CA GLY A 463 22.84 19.53 -17.48
C GLY A 463 22.28 18.85 -18.75
N GLY A 464 20.98 18.62 -18.84
CA GLY A 464 20.34 17.94 -19.95
C GLY A 464 20.64 16.44 -20.03
N GLN A 465 20.97 15.80 -18.92
CA GLN A 465 21.24 14.36 -18.84
C GLN A 465 19.97 13.58 -18.48
N LEU A 466 19.03 14.20 -17.77
CA LEU A 466 17.70 13.69 -17.53
C LEU A 466 16.65 14.59 -18.19
N ASP A 467 15.49 14.03 -18.51
CA ASP A 467 14.32 14.73 -19.00
C ASP A 467 13.28 14.98 -17.88
N ALA A 468 13.18 14.05 -16.90
CA ALA A 468 12.31 14.20 -15.73
C ALA A 468 12.77 13.31 -14.58
N THR A 469 12.13 13.48 -13.39
CA THR A 469 12.18 12.51 -12.30
C THR A 469 10.91 11.65 -12.27
N ALA A 470 11.02 10.38 -11.92
CA ALA A 470 9.86 9.51 -11.69
C ALA A 470 9.18 9.78 -10.34
N TYR A 471 9.74 10.63 -9.50
CA TYR A 471 9.32 10.94 -8.13
C TYR A 471 9.26 12.45 -7.89
N GLY A 472 8.54 12.87 -6.86
CA GLY A 472 8.47 14.25 -6.43
C GLY A 472 9.75 14.72 -5.72
N LEU A 473 10.24 15.91 -6.09
CA LEU A 473 11.37 16.55 -5.43
C LEU A 473 10.97 17.12 -4.06
N ALA A 474 11.91 17.18 -3.16
CA ALA A 474 11.73 17.83 -1.89
C ALA A 474 11.47 19.34 -2.02
N PRO A 475 10.58 19.93 -1.19
CA PRO A 475 10.20 21.35 -1.30
C PRO A 475 11.35 22.34 -1.34
N GLU A 476 12.45 22.07 -0.66
CA GLU A 476 13.63 22.97 -0.65
C GLU A 476 14.36 23.04 -1.97
N GLU A 477 14.21 22.05 -2.86
CA GLU A 477 14.84 22.04 -4.19
C GLU A 477 13.98 22.76 -5.25
N LEU A 478 12.69 22.92 -5.02
CA LEU A 478 11.76 23.54 -5.98
C LEU A 478 12.11 24.98 -6.36
N PRO A 479 12.62 25.84 -5.45
CA PRO A 479 13.07 27.18 -5.84
C PRO A 479 14.26 27.17 -6.80
N ALA A 480 15.09 26.14 -6.81
CA ALA A 480 16.17 25.97 -7.76
C ALA A 480 15.62 25.53 -9.12
N ALA A 481 14.80 24.47 -9.14
CA ALA A 481 14.13 23.99 -10.34
C ALA A 481 13.33 25.11 -11.07
N SER A 482 12.55 25.90 -10.33
CA SER A 482 11.73 26.98 -10.88
C SER A 482 12.53 28.16 -11.45
N ARG A 483 13.83 28.26 -11.18
CA ARG A 483 14.72 29.32 -11.72
C ARG A 483 15.43 28.91 -13.01
N ALA A 484 15.53 27.63 -13.26
CA ALA A 484 16.12 27.10 -14.47
C ALA A 484 15.20 27.39 -15.67
N SER A 485 15.77 27.88 -16.79
CA SER A 485 14.98 28.35 -17.94
C SER A 485 14.31 27.22 -18.72
N ASP A 486 14.89 26.02 -18.64
CA ASP A 486 14.52 24.87 -19.47
C ASP A 486 13.78 23.80 -18.66
N LEU A 487 13.51 24.10 -17.37
CA LEU A 487 12.75 23.25 -16.47
C LEU A 487 11.36 23.83 -16.18
N ALA A 488 10.38 22.95 -16.04
CA ALA A 488 9.10 23.25 -15.43
C ALA A 488 8.95 22.40 -14.15
N VAL A 489 8.19 22.91 -13.19
CA VAL A 489 7.78 22.14 -12.01
C VAL A 489 6.31 21.80 -12.19
N GLU A 490 6.04 20.52 -12.34
CA GLU A 490 4.69 19.95 -12.39
C GLU A 490 4.33 19.44 -11.02
N ASN A 491 3.22 19.92 -10.46
CA ASN A 491 2.75 19.50 -9.14
C ASN A 491 1.46 18.71 -9.27
N GLU A 492 1.48 17.48 -8.80
CA GLU A 492 0.33 16.58 -8.87
C GLU A 492 -0.04 16.07 -7.48
N PRO A 493 -1.34 16.16 -7.10
CA PRO A 493 -1.82 15.52 -5.89
C PRO A 493 -1.78 14.00 -6.07
N THR A 494 -1.27 13.30 -5.07
CA THR A 494 -1.21 11.84 -5.08
C THR A 494 -2.31 11.22 -4.21
N SER A 495 -2.69 9.98 -4.47
CA SER A 495 -3.54 9.20 -3.57
C SER A 495 -2.74 8.47 -2.49
N SER A 496 -1.41 8.47 -2.56
CA SER A 496 -0.57 7.94 -1.49
C SER A 496 -0.66 8.84 -0.24
N HIS A 497 -0.56 8.25 0.94
CA HIS A 497 -0.73 9.02 2.17
C HIS A 497 0.22 8.58 3.28
N TYR A 498 0.65 9.55 4.08
CA TYR A 498 1.33 9.29 5.34
C TYR A 498 0.33 8.99 6.44
N HIS A 499 0.65 7.99 7.23
CA HIS A 499 -0.23 7.54 8.31
C HIS A 499 0.57 6.99 9.50
N ILE A 500 -0.13 6.91 10.63
CA ILE A 500 0.29 6.18 11.81
C ILE A 500 -0.48 4.86 11.79
N GLY A 501 0.24 3.74 11.69
CA GLY A 501 -0.35 2.40 11.81
C GLY A 501 -0.19 1.88 13.24
N PHE A 502 -1.25 1.25 13.75
CA PHE A 502 -1.30 0.70 15.10
C PHE A 502 -1.40 -0.82 15.05
N ASN A 503 -0.48 -1.54 15.69
CA ASN A 503 -0.64 -2.97 15.87
C ASN A 503 -1.69 -3.24 16.96
N THR A 504 -2.90 -3.57 16.53
CA THR A 504 -4.04 -3.73 17.44
C THR A 504 -4.05 -5.07 18.19
N ARG A 505 -3.10 -5.95 17.88
CA ARG A 505 -3.04 -7.32 18.43
C ARG A 505 -2.69 -7.34 19.93
N ASN A 506 -1.98 -6.32 20.42
CA ASN A 506 -1.46 -6.30 21.78
C ASN A 506 -1.81 -5.02 22.54
N ALA A 507 -1.94 -5.13 23.87
CA ALA A 507 -2.09 -3.95 24.73
C ALA A 507 -0.79 -3.11 24.74
N PRO A 508 -0.88 -1.77 24.85
CA PRO A 508 -2.10 -0.97 25.06
C PRO A 508 -2.89 -0.69 23.79
N LEU A 509 -2.33 -1.02 22.61
CA LEU A 509 -2.86 -0.66 21.30
C LEU A 509 -4.08 -1.50 20.88
N SER A 510 -4.40 -2.60 21.59
CA SER A 510 -5.67 -3.31 21.40
C SER A 510 -6.89 -2.50 21.88
N ASN A 511 -6.68 -1.47 22.72
CA ASN A 511 -7.74 -0.57 23.17
C ASN A 511 -8.00 0.55 22.15
N PRO A 512 -9.17 0.61 21.47
CA PRO A 512 -9.46 1.62 20.47
C PRO A 512 -9.45 3.05 21.04
N GLN A 513 -9.90 3.26 22.28
CA GLN A 513 -9.87 4.57 22.91
C GLN A 513 -8.44 5.07 23.17
N PHE A 514 -7.51 4.15 23.40
CA PHE A 514 -6.09 4.49 23.53
C PHE A 514 -5.50 4.96 22.19
N ARG A 515 -5.80 4.25 21.10
CA ARG A 515 -5.37 4.64 19.75
C ARG A 515 -6.00 5.97 19.32
N TYR A 516 -7.29 6.13 19.59
CA TYR A 516 -8.01 7.39 19.35
C TYR A 516 -7.38 8.58 20.09
N ALA A 517 -6.97 8.39 21.36
CA ALA A 517 -6.25 9.41 22.11
C ALA A 517 -4.93 9.78 21.43
N ILE A 518 -4.13 8.79 20.98
CA ILE A 518 -2.88 9.03 20.24
C ILE A 518 -3.14 9.81 18.95
N ALA A 519 -4.15 9.43 18.16
CA ALA A 519 -4.48 10.06 16.88
C ALA A 519 -4.80 11.57 17.04
N ARG A 520 -5.27 12.00 18.21
CA ARG A 520 -5.56 13.40 18.57
C ARG A 520 -4.35 14.19 19.09
N LEU A 521 -3.19 13.53 19.23
CA LEU A 521 -1.94 14.20 19.61
C LEU A 521 -1.10 14.65 18.41
N VAL A 522 -1.57 14.42 17.19
CA VAL A 522 -0.95 14.89 15.96
C VAL A 522 -1.61 16.18 15.51
N ASP A 523 -0.86 17.27 15.52
CA ASP A 523 -1.27 18.54 14.94
C ASP A 523 -1.01 18.51 13.41
N ARG A 524 -2.06 18.27 12.64
CA ARG A 524 -1.96 18.15 11.18
C ARG A 524 -1.63 19.47 10.50
N GLU A 525 -2.03 20.59 11.08
CA GLU A 525 -1.66 21.92 10.60
C GLU A 525 -0.15 22.15 10.77
N HIS A 526 0.38 21.81 11.95
CA HIS A 526 1.82 21.88 12.19
C HIS A 526 2.60 20.98 11.24
N VAL A 527 2.13 19.76 11.00
CA VAL A 527 2.76 18.83 10.05
C VAL A 527 2.72 19.39 8.63
N TYR A 528 1.58 19.92 8.19
CA TYR A 528 1.44 20.57 6.89
C TYR A 528 2.44 21.71 6.70
N GLU A 529 2.53 22.62 7.70
CA GLU A 529 3.40 23.79 7.60
C GLU A 529 4.89 23.47 7.79
N SER A 530 5.21 22.61 8.77
CA SER A 530 6.60 22.39 9.21
C SER A 530 7.25 21.18 8.58
N VAL A 531 6.51 20.09 8.29
CA VAL A 531 7.07 18.87 7.69
C VAL A 531 7.02 18.94 6.18
N PHE A 532 5.85 19.27 5.62
CA PHE A 532 5.62 19.28 4.19
C PHE A 532 5.80 20.66 3.53
N GLU A 533 6.07 21.72 4.30
CA GLU A 533 6.27 23.07 3.77
C GLU A 533 5.14 23.55 2.85
N ARG A 534 3.92 23.05 3.14
CA ARG A 534 2.66 23.27 2.40
C ARG A 534 2.50 22.49 1.09
N TYR A 535 3.38 21.52 0.81
CA TYR A 535 3.26 20.58 -0.30
C TYR A 535 2.59 19.27 0.16
N ALA A 536 1.39 19.38 0.71
CA ALA A 536 0.55 18.25 1.11
C ALA A 536 -0.87 18.74 1.39
N THR A 537 -1.81 17.81 1.45
CA THR A 537 -3.16 18.06 1.98
C THR A 537 -3.32 17.27 3.28
N PRO A 538 -3.46 17.93 4.45
CA PRO A 538 -3.80 17.24 5.69
C PRO A 538 -5.08 16.43 5.56
N ALA A 539 -5.17 15.29 6.23
CA ALA A 539 -6.30 14.40 6.05
C ALA A 539 -6.66 13.60 7.30
N TYR A 540 -7.93 13.19 7.34
CA TYR A 540 -8.47 12.31 8.38
C TYR A 540 -8.93 10.96 7.81
N SER A 541 -9.21 10.89 6.51
CA SER A 541 -9.71 9.73 5.81
C SER A 541 -8.59 9.02 5.04
N PRO A 542 -8.56 7.68 5.00
CA PRO A 542 -7.68 6.92 4.10
C PRO A 542 -8.10 7.02 2.63
N ILE A 543 -9.26 7.57 2.33
CA ILE A 543 -9.76 7.78 0.97
C ILE A 543 -9.26 9.13 0.47
N ALA A 544 -8.54 9.16 -0.64
CA ALA A 544 -8.09 10.39 -1.29
C ALA A 544 -9.29 11.25 -1.73
N ALA A 545 -9.05 12.55 -1.96
CA ALA A 545 -10.09 13.50 -2.35
C ALA A 545 -10.94 12.97 -3.52
N SER A 546 -12.18 12.61 -3.23
CA SER A 546 -13.13 12.02 -4.17
C SER A 546 -14.56 12.20 -3.67
N GLN A 547 -15.54 11.79 -4.46
CA GLN A 547 -16.95 11.77 -4.05
C GLN A 547 -17.26 10.89 -2.82
N TYR A 548 -16.33 9.99 -2.43
CA TYR A 548 -16.49 9.09 -1.29
C TYR A 548 -16.02 9.68 0.04
N VAL A 549 -15.43 10.88 0.03
CA VAL A 549 -15.02 11.61 1.25
C VAL A 549 -16.08 12.63 1.58
N SER A 550 -16.79 12.44 2.69
CA SER A 550 -17.77 13.42 3.14
C SER A 550 -17.11 14.73 3.60
N GLU A 551 -17.86 15.84 3.58
CA GLU A 551 -17.35 17.16 3.95
C GLU A 551 -16.73 17.18 5.36
N GLU A 552 -17.23 16.38 6.28
CA GLU A 552 -16.71 16.28 7.65
C GLU A 552 -15.30 15.69 7.76
N PHE A 553 -14.84 14.93 6.73
CA PHE A 553 -13.49 14.36 6.68
C PHE A 553 -12.51 15.17 5.82
N GLN A 554 -13.00 16.22 5.16
CA GLN A 554 -12.16 17.11 4.38
C GLN A 554 -11.42 18.07 5.31
N TRP A 555 -10.18 18.38 4.93
CA TRP A 555 -9.40 19.39 5.63
C TRP A 555 -9.98 20.78 5.38
N ASP A 556 -10.23 21.51 6.45
CA ASP A 556 -10.64 22.93 6.40
C ASP A 556 -9.48 23.80 6.91
N PRO A 557 -8.78 24.53 6.01
CA PRO A 557 -7.67 25.41 6.40
C PRO A 557 -8.12 26.63 7.24
N GLU A 558 -9.42 26.96 7.23
CA GLU A 558 -9.97 28.04 8.05
C GLU A 558 -10.36 27.58 9.47
N GLY A 559 -10.31 26.25 9.71
CA GLY A 559 -10.48 25.65 11.04
C GLY A 559 -11.85 25.85 11.67
N VAL A 560 -12.90 26.06 10.85
CA VAL A 560 -14.24 26.42 11.33
C VAL A 560 -15.03 25.21 11.86
N GLY A 561 -14.58 23.97 11.57
CA GLY A 561 -15.22 22.73 11.99
C GLY A 561 -14.51 22.06 13.18
N GLU A 562 -15.24 21.72 14.25
CA GLU A 562 -14.75 20.78 15.26
C GLU A 562 -14.80 19.36 14.64
N HIS A 563 -13.65 18.86 14.17
CA HIS A 563 -13.51 17.48 13.76
C HIS A 563 -13.27 16.58 14.99
N GLU A 564 -13.81 15.37 15.00
CA GLU A 564 -13.62 14.42 16.12
C GLU A 564 -12.14 14.13 16.42
N LEU A 565 -11.28 14.07 15.38
CA LEU A 565 -9.82 13.94 15.50
C LEU A 565 -9.07 15.28 15.62
N SER A 566 -9.76 16.38 15.92
CA SER A 566 -9.10 17.67 16.13
C SER A 566 -7.98 17.55 17.17
N PHE A 567 -6.87 18.21 16.87
CA PHE A 567 -5.70 18.22 17.75
C PHE A 567 -6.05 18.78 19.14
N VAL A 568 -5.58 18.13 20.17
CA VAL A 568 -5.77 18.56 21.57
C VAL A 568 -4.72 19.60 21.94
N GLY A 569 -4.75 20.74 21.25
CA GLY A 569 -3.86 21.87 21.47
C GLY A 569 -4.26 22.76 22.64
N ARG A 570 -3.42 23.73 22.96
CA ARG A 570 -3.67 24.77 23.96
C ARG A 570 -4.51 25.88 23.37
N GLU A 571 -5.45 26.45 24.14
CA GLU A 571 -6.36 27.53 23.68
C GLU A 571 -5.63 28.82 23.26
N ASP A 572 -4.49 29.13 23.89
CA ASP A 572 -3.61 30.29 23.62
C ASP A 572 -2.20 29.82 23.25
N GLY A 573 -2.11 28.64 22.60
CA GLY A 573 -0.95 27.82 22.57
C GLY A 573 -0.03 27.99 21.41
N GLU A 574 1.14 27.48 21.63
CA GLU A 574 2.18 27.23 20.69
C GLU A 574 1.72 26.16 19.69
N VAL A 575 1.85 26.43 18.41
CA VAL A 575 1.48 25.51 17.32
C VAL A 575 2.25 24.19 17.48
N GLY A 576 1.59 23.07 17.30
CA GLY A 576 2.18 21.73 17.45
C GLY A 576 2.29 21.23 18.89
N VAL A 577 1.96 22.03 19.90
CA VAL A 577 2.13 21.66 21.31
C VAL A 577 0.81 21.26 21.96
N VAL A 578 0.74 20.02 22.44
CA VAL A 578 -0.44 19.49 23.11
C VAL A 578 -0.73 20.17 24.45
N ASP A 579 -2.02 20.34 24.78
CA ASP A 579 -2.44 20.59 26.15
C ASP A 579 -2.31 19.29 26.96
N ALA A 580 -1.30 19.26 27.82
CA ALA A 580 -0.93 18.05 28.57
C ALA A 580 -2.07 17.57 29.50
N GLU A 581 -2.90 18.45 30.05
CA GLU A 581 -3.98 18.02 30.95
C GLU A 581 -5.15 17.44 30.14
N ARG A 582 -5.55 18.09 29.05
CA ARG A 582 -6.55 17.54 28.13
C ARG A 582 -6.11 16.21 27.52
N ALA A 583 -4.82 16.08 27.15
CA ALA A 583 -4.26 14.81 26.67
C ALA A 583 -4.35 13.69 27.74
N ARG A 584 -4.04 14.03 29.00
CA ARG A 584 -4.19 13.07 30.11
C ARG A 584 -5.64 12.68 30.36
N GLU A 585 -6.60 13.59 30.16
CA GLU A 585 -8.02 13.29 30.22
C GLU A 585 -8.42 12.24 29.19
N LEU A 586 -7.98 12.35 27.94
CA LEU A 586 -8.25 11.35 26.90
C LEU A 586 -7.76 9.94 27.33
N PHE A 587 -6.57 9.83 27.88
CA PHE A 587 -6.06 8.53 28.35
C PHE A 587 -6.79 8.04 29.60
N ARG A 588 -7.28 8.94 30.48
CA ARG A 588 -8.16 8.55 31.61
C ARG A 588 -9.51 8.01 31.12
N ASP A 589 -10.08 8.64 30.10
CA ASP A 589 -11.32 8.20 29.45
C ASP A 589 -11.13 6.83 28.76
N ALA A 590 -9.93 6.57 28.23
CA ALA A 590 -9.53 5.25 27.74
C ALA A 590 -9.29 4.22 28.85
N GLY A 591 -9.45 4.59 30.15
CA GLY A 591 -9.35 3.71 31.30
C GLY A 591 -7.96 3.61 31.92
N TYR A 592 -7.03 4.45 31.52
CA TYR A 592 -5.65 4.47 32.06
C TYR A 592 -5.53 5.35 33.30
N ARG A 593 -4.49 5.13 34.09
CA ARG A 593 -4.18 5.86 35.33
C ARG A 593 -2.84 6.54 35.22
N TYR A 594 -2.61 7.50 36.10
CA TYR A 594 -1.36 8.23 36.21
C TYR A 594 -0.69 8.02 37.56
N SER A 595 0.63 8.04 37.59
CA SER A 595 1.43 8.12 38.82
C SER A 595 1.33 9.53 39.45
N GLU A 596 1.90 9.71 40.66
CA GLU A 596 2.04 11.04 41.28
C GLU A 596 2.89 12.00 40.46
N ASP A 597 3.82 11.44 39.66
CA ASP A 597 4.72 12.19 38.78
C ASP A 597 4.13 12.41 37.36
N ASN A 598 2.84 12.13 37.16
CA ASN A 598 2.11 12.20 35.88
C ASN A 598 2.59 11.22 34.81
N GLU A 599 3.19 10.10 35.16
CA GLU A 599 3.51 9.03 34.24
C GLU A 599 2.23 8.22 33.91
N LEU A 600 1.99 7.95 32.64
CA LEU A 600 0.89 7.12 32.15
C LEU A 600 1.19 5.65 32.48
N LEU A 601 0.30 4.98 33.20
CA LEU A 601 0.54 3.63 33.73
C LEU A 601 -0.18 2.56 32.93
N VAL A 602 0.49 1.42 32.73
CA VAL A 602 -0.09 0.23 32.10
C VAL A 602 -1.33 -0.24 32.89
N GLN A 603 -2.39 -0.62 32.20
CA GLN A 603 -3.57 -1.22 32.83
C GLN A 603 -3.18 -2.58 33.43
N GLN A 604 -3.59 -2.84 34.69
CA GLN A 604 -3.37 -4.11 35.39
C GLN A 604 -4.48 -5.12 35.14
#